data_709637277e92a5c2cb6fabe2d810786a
#
_entry.id   709637277e92a5c2cb6fabe2d810786a
#
_cell.length_a   1.000
_cell.length_b   1.000
_cell.length_c   1.000
_cell.angle_alpha   90.00
_cell.angle_beta   90.00
_cell.angle_gamma   90.00
#
_symmetry.space_group_name_H-M   'P 1'
#
loop_
_entity.id
_entity.type
_entity.pdbx_description
1 polymer ?
#
loop_
_entity_poly.entity_id
_entity_poly.type
_entity_poly.pdbx_seq_one_letter_code
_entity_poly.pdbx_strand_id
1 'polypeptide(L)'
;MPKCKVCYDSGIDSNLQKCTACSINAGPTFNITPWIPLQYQGNRYSSAALPLPMAEWAREMEVIRDDIAARTDLKNYLICSPYRTGKTVWSYDLISRLAYDGYDVHTIVDLLDIKRILYSYKEEDLTLLAKILNVPVLIVRIPQVLQYGIVETMQALLYRRVGVNGQTIFLYSDSYYNLSENCGRKEILQGLLGDGSLGSVKLKNYRRSKDGEQS
;
A
#
# COMPACT_ATOMS: atom_id res chain seq x y z
N MET A 1 -15.66 -7.63 14.23
CA MET A 1 -14.86 -8.26 15.30
C MET A 1 -14.06 -9.39 14.66
N PRO A 2 -12.78 -9.60 15.01
CA PRO A 2 -12.00 -10.70 14.46
C PRO A 2 -12.64 -12.03 14.84
N LYS A 3 -12.69 -12.95 13.88
CA LYS A 3 -13.27 -14.30 14.08
C LYS A 3 -12.38 -15.17 14.98
N CYS A 4 -11.07 -14.94 14.93
CA CYS A 4 -10.09 -15.63 15.76
C CYS A 4 -9.45 -14.70 16.80
N LYS A 5 -9.62 -15.02 18.07
CA LYS A 5 -9.06 -14.24 19.19
C LYS A 5 -7.57 -14.49 19.43
N VAL A 6 -7.00 -15.55 18.86
CA VAL A 6 -5.58 -15.92 19.04
C VAL A 6 -4.68 -15.24 18.03
N CYS A 7 -5.03 -15.28 16.76
CA CYS A 7 -4.22 -14.67 15.70
C CYS A 7 -4.88 -13.41 15.09
N TYR A 8 -6.03 -13.00 15.61
CA TYR A 8 -6.79 -11.87 15.08
C TYR A 8 -6.99 -11.95 13.57
N ASP A 9 -7.26 -13.16 13.08
CA ASP A 9 -7.45 -13.49 11.66
C ASP A 9 -6.20 -13.35 10.77
N SER A 10 -4.99 -13.25 11.37
CA SER A 10 -3.73 -13.26 10.63
C SER A 10 -3.31 -14.67 10.17
N GLY A 11 -3.90 -15.71 10.72
CA GLY A 11 -3.50 -17.10 10.50
C GLY A 11 -2.20 -17.50 11.19
N ILE A 12 -1.51 -16.57 11.85
CA ILE A 12 -0.23 -16.75 12.53
C ILE A 12 -0.39 -16.29 13.98
N ASP A 13 0.04 -17.11 14.95
CA ASP A 13 0.01 -16.76 16.36
C ASP A 13 1.16 -15.84 16.77
N SER A 14 1.21 -15.46 18.05
CA SER A 14 2.26 -14.61 18.62
C SER A 14 3.67 -15.20 18.54
N ASN A 15 3.80 -16.50 18.27
CA ASN A 15 5.07 -17.21 18.13
C ASN A 15 5.48 -17.40 16.66
N LEU A 16 4.83 -16.71 15.73
CA LEU A 16 5.06 -16.83 14.30
C LEU A 16 4.76 -18.21 13.72
N GLN A 17 3.97 -19.01 14.45
CA GLN A 17 3.51 -20.32 14.01
C GLN A 17 2.09 -20.25 13.46
N LYS A 18 1.74 -21.23 12.63
CA LYS A 18 0.36 -21.35 12.12
C LYS A 18 -0.61 -21.38 13.31
N CYS A 19 -1.57 -20.49 13.32
CA CYS A 19 -2.55 -20.40 14.39
C CYS A 19 -3.36 -21.70 14.49
N THR A 20 -3.18 -22.44 15.57
CA THR A 20 -3.89 -23.70 15.81
C THR A 20 -5.39 -23.51 15.99
N ALA A 21 -5.82 -22.34 16.50
CA ALA A 21 -7.23 -22.01 16.66
C ALA A 21 -7.94 -21.78 15.32
N CYS A 22 -7.23 -21.31 14.27
CA CYS A 22 -7.74 -21.13 12.91
C CYS A 22 -7.54 -22.38 12.05
N SER A 23 -6.60 -23.27 12.39
CA SER A 23 -6.25 -24.45 11.57
C SER A 23 -7.39 -25.46 11.45
N ILE A 24 -8.37 -25.40 12.32
CA ILE A 24 -9.56 -26.27 12.29
C ILE A 24 -10.50 -25.86 11.13
N ASN A 25 -10.45 -24.60 10.67
CA ASN A 25 -11.27 -24.06 9.59
C ASN A 25 -10.43 -23.48 8.44
N ALA A 26 -9.13 -23.75 8.41
CA ALA A 26 -8.24 -23.13 7.44
C ALA A 26 -8.44 -23.75 6.06
N GLY A 27 -8.97 -22.95 5.17
CA GLY A 27 -8.67 -23.04 3.75
C GLY A 27 -7.16 -23.08 3.48
N PRO A 28 -6.70 -23.03 2.23
CA PRO A 28 -5.33 -23.36 1.84
C PRO A 28 -4.26 -22.64 2.68
N THR A 29 -3.22 -23.37 3.01
CA THR A 29 -2.06 -22.90 3.80
C THR A 29 -1.36 -21.76 3.07
N PHE A 30 -1.55 -20.53 3.54
CA PHE A 30 -0.88 -19.37 2.98
C PHE A 30 0.57 -19.30 3.42
N ASN A 31 1.48 -19.37 2.47
CA ASN A 31 2.87 -18.97 2.65
C ASN A 31 2.97 -17.44 2.52
N ILE A 32 2.35 -16.70 3.45
CA ILE A 32 2.38 -15.22 3.48
C ILE A 32 3.80 -14.71 3.78
N THR A 33 4.60 -15.55 4.42
CA THR A 33 5.90 -15.23 4.98
C THR A 33 6.93 -14.66 4.02
N PRO A 34 7.05 -15.06 2.73
CA PRO A 34 8.11 -14.51 1.88
C PRO A 34 7.93 -13.03 1.54
N TRP A 35 6.68 -12.53 1.58
CA TRP A 35 6.34 -11.18 1.11
C TRP A 35 6.23 -10.14 2.22
N ILE A 36 6.13 -10.58 3.47
CA ILE A 36 5.97 -9.71 4.63
C ILE A 36 7.21 -9.82 5.52
N PRO A 37 8.01 -8.75 5.65
CA PRO A 37 9.15 -8.74 6.56
C PRO A 37 8.72 -9.10 7.99
N LEU A 38 9.54 -9.88 8.70
CA LEU A 38 9.26 -10.40 10.05
C LEU A 38 8.73 -9.34 11.02
N GLN A 39 9.28 -8.14 10.98
CA GLN A 39 8.90 -7.02 11.83
C GLN A 39 7.47 -6.51 11.62
N TYR A 40 6.82 -6.90 10.51
CA TYR A 40 5.44 -6.51 10.18
C TYR A 40 4.46 -7.69 10.24
N GLN A 41 4.95 -8.89 10.43
CA GLN A 41 4.10 -10.07 10.55
C GLN A 41 3.26 -9.99 11.83
N GLY A 42 1.95 -10.20 11.70
CA GLY A 42 1.00 -10.09 12.82
C GLY A 42 0.65 -8.68 13.25
N ASN A 43 1.31 -7.63 12.72
CA ASN A 43 0.95 -6.26 13.03
C ASN A 43 -0.34 -5.87 12.33
N ARG A 44 -1.27 -5.31 13.09
CA ARG A 44 -2.53 -4.76 12.61
C ARG A 44 -2.48 -3.25 12.60
N TYR A 45 -2.94 -2.67 11.52
CA TYR A 45 -3.15 -1.23 11.49
C TYR A 45 -4.44 -0.88 12.24
N SER A 46 -4.35 0.00 13.24
CA SER A 46 -5.49 0.42 14.04
C SER A 46 -5.41 1.90 14.37
N SER A 47 -6.51 2.60 14.13
CA SER A 47 -6.69 4.01 14.51
C SER A 47 -6.72 4.21 16.03
N ALA A 48 -7.10 3.18 16.78
CA ALA A 48 -7.20 3.23 18.24
C ALA A 48 -5.84 3.44 18.95
N ALA A 49 -4.73 3.12 18.27
CA ALA A 49 -3.38 3.27 18.81
C ALA A 49 -2.72 4.63 18.48
N LEU A 50 -3.42 5.51 17.77
CA LEU A 50 -2.84 6.75 17.26
C LEU A 50 -3.38 7.96 18.01
N PRO A 51 -2.52 8.97 18.31
CA PRO A 51 -2.98 10.20 18.94
C PRO A 51 -3.86 11.03 18.00
N LEU A 52 -4.78 11.81 18.56
CA LEU A 52 -5.45 12.90 17.86
C LEU A 52 -4.38 13.93 17.41
N PRO A 53 -4.33 14.42 16.18
CA PRO A 53 -5.33 14.44 15.11
C PRO A 53 -5.17 13.32 14.06
N MET A 54 -4.30 12.36 14.27
CA MET A 54 -4.05 11.29 13.30
C MET A 54 -5.18 10.25 13.28
N ALA A 55 -6.02 10.19 14.33
CA ALA A 55 -7.07 9.20 14.45
C ALA A 55 -8.13 9.28 13.34
N GLU A 56 -8.48 10.48 12.87
CA GLU A 56 -9.45 10.65 11.77
C GLU A 56 -8.89 10.10 10.45
N TRP A 57 -7.67 10.50 10.10
CA TRP A 57 -6.99 9.98 8.93
C TRP A 57 -6.79 8.47 9.01
N ALA A 58 -6.46 7.96 10.19
CA ALA A 58 -6.28 6.53 10.39
C ALA A 58 -7.58 5.75 10.23
N ARG A 59 -8.73 6.28 10.66
CA ARG A 59 -10.05 5.68 10.40
C ARG A 59 -10.38 5.65 8.90
N GLU A 60 -10.11 6.75 8.18
CA GLU A 60 -10.25 6.78 6.72
C GLU A 60 -9.40 5.69 6.06
N MET A 61 -8.15 5.52 6.52
CA MET A 61 -7.26 4.47 6.04
C MET A 61 -7.73 3.06 6.39
N GLU A 62 -8.39 2.86 7.54
CA GLU A 62 -9.01 1.58 7.89
C GLU A 62 -10.18 1.24 6.96
N VAL A 63 -11.06 2.19 6.70
CA VAL A 63 -12.18 2.01 5.76
C VAL A 63 -11.67 1.65 4.37
N ILE A 64 -10.72 2.42 3.84
CA ILE A 64 -10.13 2.15 2.52
C ILE A 64 -9.47 0.76 2.48
N ARG A 65 -8.74 0.36 3.53
CA ARG A 65 -8.16 -0.98 3.61
C ARG A 65 -9.22 -2.07 3.55
N ASP A 66 -10.29 -1.90 4.30
CA ASP A 66 -11.36 -2.90 4.41
C ASP A 66 -12.15 -3.00 3.09
N ASP A 67 -12.41 -1.88 2.43
CA ASP A 67 -13.05 -1.84 1.11
C ASP A 67 -12.17 -2.47 0.03
N ILE A 68 -10.87 -2.22 0.05
CA ILE A 68 -9.92 -2.83 -0.89
C ILE A 68 -9.82 -4.35 -0.63
N ALA A 69 -9.72 -4.77 0.62
CA ALA A 69 -9.65 -6.18 0.99
C ALA A 69 -10.93 -6.93 0.58
N ALA A 70 -12.09 -6.32 0.78
CA ALA A 70 -13.38 -6.87 0.35
C ALA A 70 -13.62 -6.76 -1.17
N ARG A 71 -12.74 -6.09 -1.92
CA ARG A 71 -12.88 -5.83 -3.36
C ARG A 71 -14.18 -5.07 -3.71
N THR A 72 -14.71 -4.29 -2.78
CA THR A 72 -15.88 -3.42 -2.98
C THR A 72 -15.51 -2.10 -3.64
N ASP A 73 -14.26 -1.66 -3.48
CA ASP A 73 -13.69 -0.50 -4.16
C ASP A 73 -12.50 -0.94 -5.04
N LEU A 74 -12.56 -0.61 -6.33
CA LEU A 74 -11.52 -0.93 -7.31
C LEU A 74 -10.75 0.32 -7.79
N LYS A 75 -10.92 1.45 -7.11
CA LYS A 75 -10.21 2.68 -7.46
C LYS A 75 -8.72 2.59 -7.15
N ASN A 76 -7.91 3.21 -7.98
CA ASN A 76 -6.51 3.45 -7.66
C ASN A 76 -6.39 4.58 -6.62
N TYR A 77 -5.39 4.51 -5.76
CA TYR A 77 -5.20 5.50 -4.71
C TYR A 77 -3.79 6.11 -4.70
N LEU A 78 -3.74 7.40 -4.42
CA LEU A 78 -2.53 8.12 -4.04
C LEU A 78 -2.64 8.54 -2.57
N ILE A 79 -1.88 7.89 -1.70
CA ILE A 79 -1.86 8.15 -0.27
C ILE A 79 -0.66 8.99 0.08
N CYS A 80 -0.91 10.26 0.46
CA CYS A 80 0.11 11.22 0.84
C CYS A 80 0.05 11.52 2.34
N SER A 81 1.11 11.23 3.06
CA SER A 81 1.23 11.60 4.47
C SER A 81 2.70 11.57 4.93
N PRO A 82 3.08 12.32 5.96
CA PRO A 82 4.43 12.33 6.49
C PRO A 82 4.95 10.94 6.88
N TYR A 83 6.24 10.85 7.17
CA TYR A 83 6.84 9.66 7.76
C TYR A 83 6.16 9.29 9.08
N ARG A 84 6.26 8.01 9.45
CA ARG A 84 5.76 7.45 10.73
C ARG A 84 4.24 7.56 10.93
N THR A 85 3.46 7.73 9.86
CA THR A 85 2.00 7.71 9.93
C THR A 85 1.40 6.30 9.82
N GLY A 86 2.22 5.26 9.84
CA GLY A 86 1.76 3.87 9.81
C GLY A 86 1.49 3.29 8.40
N LYS A 87 1.77 4.01 7.30
CA LYS A 87 1.53 3.53 5.92
C LYS A 87 2.07 2.13 5.66
N THR A 88 3.30 1.85 6.11
CA THR A 88 3.93 0.53 5.90
C THR A 88 3.19 -0.57 6.66
N VAL A 89 2.78 -0.32 7.90
CA VAL A 89 1.99 -1.27 8.69
C VAL A 89 0.64 -1.50 8.02
N TRP A 90 -0.03 -0.43 7.61
CA TRP A 90 -1.29 -0.48 6.86
C TRP A 90 -1.17 -1.32 5.59
N SER A 91 -0.10 -1.13 4.83
CA SER A 91 0.14 -1.86 3.59
C SER A 91 0.34 -3.36 3.83
N TYR A 92 1.13 -3.73 4.82
CA TYR A 92 1.34 -5.14 5.14
C TYR A 92 0.11 -5.79 5.79
N ASP A 93 -0.71 -5.05 6.55
CA ASP A 93 -2.00 -5.54 7.03
C ASP A 93 -2.96 -5.80 5.84
N LEU A 94 -3.01 -4.91 4.84
CA LEU A 94 -3.79 -5.13 3.62
C LEU A 94 -3.29 -6.36 2.84
N ILE A 95 -1.98 -6.48 2.59
CA ILE A 95 -1.37 -7.63 1.91
C ILE A 95 -1.73 -8.92 2.64
N SER A 96 -1.66 -8.93 3.98
CA SER A 96 -1.99 -10.10 4.79
C SER A 96 -3.45 -10.52 4.63
N ARG A 97 -4.37 -9.56 4.56
CA ARG A 97 -5.81 -9.83 4.36
C ARG A 97 -6.09 -10.40 2.98
N LEU A 98 -5.54 -9.78 1.94
CA LEU A 98 -5.70 -10.25 0.57
C LEU A 98 -5.15 -11.67 0.40
N ALA A 99 -3.97 -11.94 0.96
CA ALA A 99 -3.40 -13.28 0.94
C ALA A 99 -4.26 -14.30 1.72
N TYR A 100 -4.83 -13.89 2.85
CA TYR A 100 -5.75 -14.73 3.63
C TYR A 100 -7.00 -15.10 2.84
N ASP A 101 -7.51 -14.18 2.02
CA ASP A 101 -8.67 -14.38 1.16
C ASP A 101 -8.32 -15.11 -0.16
N GLY A 102 -7.06 -15.54 -0.32
CA GLY A 102 -6.60 -16.37 -1.45
C GLY A 102 -6.18 -15.60 -2.69
N TYR A 103 -6.02 -14.28 -2.58
CA TYR A 103 -5.51 -13.49 -3.70
C TYR A 103 -4.00 -13.60 -3.83
N ASP A 104 -3.52 -13.59 -5.08
CA ASP A 104 -2.10 -13.38 -5.34
C ASP A 104 -1.67 -12.00 -4.84
N VAL A 105 -0.60 -11.98 -4.07
CA VAL A 105 -0.06 -10.75 -3.49
C VAL A 105 1.41 -10.58 -3.84
N HIS A 106 1.85 -9.35 -3.85
CA HIS A 106 3.25 -8.97 -3.95
C HIS A 106 3.63 -8.06 -2.78
N THR A 107 4.91 -8.03 -2.44
CA THR A 107 5.42 -7.05 -1.47
C THR A 107 5.26 -5.62 -1.99
N ILE A 108 5.48 -4.64 -1.11
CA ILE A 108 5.54 -3.23 -1.51
C ILE A 108 6.72 -3.04 -2.48
N VAL A 109 6.46 -2.48 -3.65
CA VAL A 109 7.46 -2.27 -4.70
C VAL A 109 7.84 -0.79 -4.77
N ASP A 110 9.11 -0.50 -4.99
CA ASP A 110 9.55 0.87 -5.24
C ASP A 110 9.26 1.29 -6.68
N LEU A 111 8.73 2.50 -6.85
CA LEU A 111 8.42 3.04 -8.18
C LEU A 111 9.68 3.16 -9.07
N LEU A 112 10.85 3.37 -8.46
CA LEU A 112 12.12 3.39 -9.20
C LEU A 112 12.48 2.02 -9.77
N ASP A 113 12.21 0.95 -9.03
CA ASP A 113 12.41 -0.41 -9.54
C ASP A 113 11.44 -0.70 -10.69
N ILE A 114 10.17 -0.30 -10.54
CA ILE A 114 9.20 -0.40 -11.64
C ILE A 114 9.67 0.39 -12.84
N LYS A 115 10.14 1.62 -12.67
CA LYS A 115 10.69 2.44 -13.76
C LYS A 115 11.82 1.72 -14.46
N ARG A 116 12.76 1.12 -13.72
CA ARG A 116 13.89 0.36 -14.28
C ARG A 116 13.41 -0.82 -15.12
N ILE A 117 12.51 -1.65 -14.59
CA ILE A 117 12.04 -2.86 -15.27
C ILE A 117 11.08 -2.57 -16.43
N LEU A 118 10.33 -1.47 -16.39
CA LEU A 118 9.45 -1.05 -17.51
C LEU A 118 10.20 -0.79 -18.81
N TYR A 119 11.46 -0.40 -18.70
CA TYR A 119 12.35 -0.09 -19.84
C TYR A 119 13.48 -1.12 -20.02
N SER A 120 13.41 -2.24 -19.30
CA SER A 120 14.36 -3.34 -19.43
C SER A 120 13.97 -4.28 -20.56
N TYR A 121 14.98 -4.85 -21.22
CA TYR A 121 14.83 -5.91 -22.22
C TYR A 121 15.28 -7.28 -21.69
N LYS A 122 15.64 -7.37 -20.40
CA LYS A 122 16.06 -8.62 -19.78
C LYS A 122 14.87 -9.51 -19.50
N GLU A 123 14.95 -10.77 -19.81
CA GLU A 123 13.87 -11.74 -19.61
C GLU A 123 13.41 -11.84 -18.14
N GLU A 124 14.36 -11.78 -17.22
CA GLU A 124 14.10 -11.78 -15.78
C GLU A 124 13.25 -10.57 -15.35
N ASP A 125 13.59 -9.36 -15.84
CA ASP A 125 12.86 -8.13 -15.56
C ASP A 125 11.45 -8.17 -16.19
N LEU A 126 11.32 -8.71 -17.40
CA LEU A 126 10.02 -8.89 -18.07
C LEU A 126 9.13 -9.87 -17.32
N THR A 127 9.70 -10.97 -16.83
CA THR A 127 8.99 -11.95 -16.00
C THR A 127 8.54 -11.34 -14.67
N LEU A 128 9.40 -10.57 -14.01
CA LEU A 128 9.04 -9.85 -12.79
C LEU A 128 7.96 -8.80 -13.05
N LEU A 129 8.09 -8.04 -14.13
CA LEU A 129 7.08 -7.06 -14.54
C LEU A 129 5.72 -7.72 -14.76
N ALA A 130 5.67 -8.86 -15.46
CA ALA A 130 4.44 -9.58 -15.68
C ALA A 130 3.78 -10.01 -14.35
N LYS A 131 4.55 -10.50 -13.39
CA LYS A 131 4.04 -10.84 -12.05
C LYS A 131 3.48 -9.61 -11.34
N ILE A 132 4.22 -8.50 -11.32
CA ILE A 132 3.79 -7.24 -10.67
C ILE A 132 2.51 -6.70 -11.32
N LEU A 133 2.41 -6.74 -12.64
CA LEU A 133 1.25 -6.22 -13.35
C LEU A 133 -0.02 -7.03 -13.10
N ASN A 134 0.09 -8.33 -12.83
CA ASN A 134 -1.05 -9.24 -12.74
C ASN A 134 -1.62 -9.41 -11.31
N VAL A 135 -0.96 -8.90 -10.26
CA VAL A 135 -1.55 -8.97 -8.91
C VAL A 135 -2.82 -8.12 -8.81
N PRO A 136 -3.87 -8.58 -8.12
CA PRO A 136 -5.13 -7.83 -7.98
C PRO A 136 -4.94 -6.46 -7.33
N VAL A 137 -4.06 -6.35 -6.35
CA VAL A 137 -3.73 -5.11 -5.67
C VAL A 137 -2.22 -4.93 -5.64
N LEU A 138 -1.73 -3.85 -6.21
CA LEU A 138 -0.31 -3.50 -6.23
C LEU A 138 -0.07 -2.27 -5.35
N ILE A 139 0.84 -2.39 -4.40
CA ILE A 139 1.25 -1.29 -3.53
C ILE A 139 2.62 -0.80 -3.96
N VAL A 140 2.70 0.47 -4.32
CA VAL A 140 3.88 1.10 -4.90
C VAL A 140 4.33 2.26 -4.03
N ARG A 141 5.58 2.24 -3.59
CA ARG A 141 6.19 3.34 -2.86
C ARG A 141 6.82 4.35 -3.83
N ILE A 142 6.39 5.60 -3.75
CA ILE A 142 7.03 6.71 -4.45
C ILE A 142 8.26 7.14 -3.66
N PRO A 143 9.43 7.32 -4.30
CA PRO A 143 10.64 7.78 -3.64
C PRO A 143 10.44 9.19 -3.07
N GLN A 144 11.09 9.49 -1.96
CA GLN A 144 11.01 10.83 -1.36
C GLN A 144 11.71 11.88 -2.22
N VAL A 145 12.86 11.53 -2.76
CA VAL A 145 13.56 12.37 -3.74
C VAL A 145 12.97 12.04 -5.11
N LEU A 146 12.17 12.96 -5.61
CA LEU A 146 11.50 12.80 -6.89
C LEU A 146 12.50 12.94 -8.04
N GLN A 147 12.55 11.93 -8.89
CA GLN A 147 13.35 11.92 -10.09
C GLN A 147 12.48 12.26 -11.31
N TYR A 148 13.11 12.73 -12.37
CA TYR A 148 12.46 12.92 -13.66
C TYR A 148 11.75 11.62 -14.11
N GLY A 149 10.53 11.76 -14.65
CA GLY A 149 9.77 10.63 -15.18
C GLY A 149 9.00 9.81 -14.15
N ILE A 150 8.90 10.25 -12.89
CA ILE A 150 8.15 9.54 -11.83
C ILE A 150 6.65 9.50 -12.14
N VAL A 151 6.06 10.62 -12.53
CA VAL A 151 4.62 10.71 -12.80
C VAL A 151 4.27 9.99 -14.10
N GLU A 152 5.12 10.05 -15.10
CA GLU A 152 4.99 9.28 -16.35
C GLU A 152 5.05 7.77 -16.06
N THR A 153 5.90 7.35 -15.12
CA THR A 153 5.96 5.95 -14.68
C THR A 153 4.66 5.53 -13.96
N MET A 154 4.10 6.40 -13.10
CA MET A 154 2.81 6.16 -12.46
C MET A 154 1.71 6.00 -13.52
N GLN A 155 1.64 6.92 -14.48
CA GLN A 155 0.67 6.89 -15.58
C GLN A 155 0.82 5.60 -16.42
N ALA A 156 2.03 5.26 -16.83
CA ALA A 156 2.30 4.05 -17.61
C ALA A 156 1.90 2.77 -16.84
N LEU A 157 2.13 2.74 -15.53
CA LEU A 157 1.74 1.62 -14.67
C LEU A 157 0.23 1.49 -14.58
N LEU A 158 -0.48 2.59 -14.32
CA LEU A 158 -1.95 2.61 -14.27
C LEU A 158 -2.53 2.12 -15.60
N TYR A 159 -2.05 2.66 -16.72
CA TYR A 159 -2.52 2.28 -18.03
C TYR A 159 -2.34 0.79 -18.33
N ARG A 160 -1.17 0.22 -18.01
CA ARG A 160 -0.91 -1.21 -18.22
C ARG A 160 -1.77 -2.12 -17.34
N ARG A 161 -2.26 -1.62 -16.21
CA ARG A 161 -3.07 -2.42 -15.29
C ARG A 161 -4.59 -2.33 -15.49
N VAL A 162 -5.04 -1.43 -16.38
CA VAL A 162 -6.47 -1.34 -16.74
C VAL A 162 -7.01 -2.68 -17.26
N GLY A 163 -6.24 -3.38 -18.11
CA GLY A 163 -6.67 -4.64 -18.75
C GLY A 163 -6.81 -5.82 -17.80
N VAL A 164 -6.23 -5.76 -16.60
CA VAL A 164 -6.28 -6.85 -15.60
C VAL A 164 -7.21 -6.56 -14.42
N ASN A 165 -8.00 -5.48 -14.48
CA ASN A 165 -8.83 -5.00 -13.37
C ASN A 165 -8.02 -4.88 -12.06
N GLY A 166 -6.76 -4.54 -12.20
CA GLY A 166 -5.83 -4.42 -11.07
C GLY A 166 -5.90 -3.05 -10.44
N GLN A 167 -5.96 -3.02 -9.12
CA GLN A 167 -5.92 -1.80 -8.33
C GLN A 167 -4.48 -1.44 -7.98
N THR A 168 -4.12 -0.16 -8.06
CA THR A 168 -2.79 0.33 -7.73
C THR A 168 -2.88 1.38 -6.63
N ILE A 169 -2.06 1.22 -5.60
CA ILE A 169 -2.00 2.11 -4.45
C ILE A 169 -0.60 2.72 -4.40
N PHE A 170 -0.50 4.01 -4.61
CA PHE A 170 0.74 4.75 -4.50
C PHE A 170 0.88 5.35 -3.10
N LEU A 171 2.03 5.11 -2.46
CA LEU A 171 2.35 5.64 -1.14
C LEU A 171 3.44 6.70 -1.27
N TYR A 172 3.14 7.92 -0.87
CA TYR A 172 4.11 9.00 -0.80
C TYR A 172 4.34 9.44 0.65
N SER A 173 5.62 9.59 1.02
CA SER A 173 6.00 9.87 2.41
C SER A 173 6.18 11.35 2.68
N ASP A 174 5.35 12.18 2.06
CA ASP A 174 5.27 13.63 2.28
C ASP A 174 3.87 14.16 1.90
N SER A 175 3.69 15.47 1.88
CA SER A 175 2.46 16.12 1.48
C SER A 175 2.21 15.99 -0.03
N TYR A 176 0.94 16.00 -0.41
CA TYR A 176 0.58 16.09 -1.83
C TYR A 176 1.13 17.35 -2.50
N TYR A 177 1.20 18.47 -1.75
CA TYR A 177 1.78 19.71 -2.26
C TYR A 177 3.23 19.50 -2.71
N ASN A 178 4.05 18.90 -1.86
CA ASN A 178 5.44 18.63 -2.21
C ASN A 178 5.57 17.68 -3.40
N LEU A 179 4.69 16.67 -3.52
CA LEU A 179 4.65 15.81 -4.69
C LEU A 179 4.34 16.62 -5.96
N SER A 180 3.27 17.42 -5.93
CA SER A 180 2.80 18.16 -7.09
C SER A 180 3.79 19.24 -7.56
N GLU A 181 4.48 19.90 -6.64
CA GLU A 181 5.47 20.93 -7.00
C GLU A 181 6.80 20.36 -7.50
N ASN A 182 7.17 19.16 -7.03
CA ASN A 182 8.49 18.59 -7.32
C ASN A 182 8.45 17.41 -8.32
N CYS A 183 7.27 17.00 -8.80
CA CYS A 183 7.15 15.84 -9.69
C CYS A 183 7.56 16.13 -11.16
N GLY A 184 7.79 17.39 -11.52
CA GLY A 184 8.22 17.80 -12.85
C GLY A 184 7.14 17.76 -13.96
N ARG A 185 5.99 17.13 -13.68
CA ARG A 185 4.86 16.96 -14.60
C ARG A 185 3.52 17.07 -13.86
N LYS A 186 3.31 18.25 -13.27
CA LYS A 186 2.13 18.54 -12.47
C LYS A 186 0.81 18.34 -13.22
N GLU A 187 0.79 18.69 -14.49
CA GLU A 187 -0.37 18.53 -15.39
C GLU A 187 -0.80 17.07 -15.54
N ILE A 188 0.15 16.13 -15.64
CA ILE A 188 -0.16 14.69 -15.72
C ILE A 188 -0.78 14.21 -14.41
N LEU A 189 -0.18 14.57 -13.29
CA LEU A 189 -0.71 14.19 -11.96
C LEU A 189 -2.12 14.78 -11.74
N GLN A 190 -2.33 16.03 -12.14
CA GLN A 190 -3.65 16.68 -12.08
C GLN A 190 -4.66 16.00 -13.00
N GLY A 191 -4.25 15.60 -14.21
CA GLY A 191 -5.07 14.83 -15.14
C GLY A 191 -5.56 13.52 -14.52
N LEU A 192 -4.64 12.70 -13.96
CA LEU A 192 -4.97 11.42 -13.32
C LEU A 192 -5.94 11.57 -12.14
N LEU A 193 -5.86 12.67 -11.40
CA LEU A 193 -6.78 12.96 -10.31
C LEU A 193 -8.11 13.53 -10.79
N GLY A 194 -8.08 14.32 -11.87
CA GLY A 194 -9.25 15.01 -12.42
C GLY A 194 -10.19 14.08 -13.19
N ASP A 195 -9.65 13.09 -13.89
CA ASP A 195 -10.44 12.11 -14.66
C ASP A 195 -10.92 10.91 -13.80
N GLY A 196 -10.57 10.89 -12.50
CA GLY A 196 -10.95 9.83 -11.59
C GLY A 196 -10.12 8.55 -11.70
N SER A 197 -9.09 8.50 -12.55
CA SER A 197 -8.17 7.36 -12.67
C SER A 197 -7.40 7.12 -11.38
N LEU A 198 -7.25 8.15 -10.55
CA LEU A 198 -6.52 8.12 -9.29
C LEU A 198 -7.28 8.90 -8.20
N GLY A 199 -7.75 8.22 -7.16
CA GLY A 199 -8.25 8.83 -5.94
C GLY A 199 -7.09 9.37 -5.09
N SER A 200 -7.30 10.42 -4.30
CA SER A 200 -6.25 10.89 -3.39
C SER A 200 -6.72 10.90 -1.94
N VAL A 201 -5.88 10.36 -1.06
CA VAL A 201 -6.05 10.38 0.40
C VAL A 201 -4.92 11.19 0.98
N LYS A 202 -5.25 12.29 1.64
CA LYS A 202 -4.28 13.26 2.16
C LYS A 202 -4.48 13.44 3.64
N LEU A 203 -3.41 13.33 4.41
CA LEU A 203 -3.45 13.74 5.80
C LEU A 203 -3.61 15.27 5.87
N LYS A 204 -4.81 15.72 6.25
CA LYS A 204 -5.14 17.12 6.36
C LYS A 204 -4.52 17.71 7.65
N ASN A 205 -3.93 18.90 7.53
CA ASN A 205 -3.50 19.73 8.68
C ASN A 205 -2.46 19.10 9.63
N TYR A 206 -1.67 18.13 9.21
CA TYR A 206 -0.53 17.71 10.00
C TYR A 206 0.59 18.76 9.90
N ARG A 207 0.52 19.77 10.75
CA ARG A 207 1.69 20.62 11.06
C ARG A 207 2.50 19.85 12.09
N ARG A 208 3.72 19.45 11.74
CA ARG A 208 4.72 19.03 12.72
C ARG A 208 4.84 20.21 13.71
N SER A 209 4.46 20.01 14.97
CA SER A 209 4.81 20.98 16.00
C SER A 209 6.33 21.10 15.98
N LYS A 210 6.83 22.30 15.76
CA LYS A 210 8.27 22.61 15.81
C LYS A 210 8.85 22.51 17.22
N ASP A 211 8.07 22.03 18.18
CA ASP A 211 8.38 22.04 19.60
C ASP A 211 9.01 20.73 20.08
N GLY A 212 10.03 20.28 19.35
CA GLY A 212 10.85 19.10 19.70
C GLY A 212 12.35 19.38 19.79
N GLU A 213 12.75 20.67 19.75
CA GLU A 213 14.14 21.08 20.03
C GLU A 213 14.15 22.03 21.23
N GLN A 214 14.03 21.46 22.43
CA GLN A 214 14.53 22.05 23.70
C GLN A 214 14.24 21.04 24.82
N SER A 215 15.18 20.14 25.07
CA SER A 215 15.59 19.68 26.40
C SER A 215 16.76 18.74 26.27
#